data_b8a29ee947cdfcd75b32685e8765427b
#
_entry.id   b8a29ee947cdfcd75b32685e8765427b
#
_cell.length_a   1.000
_cell.length_b   1.000
_cell.length_c   1.000
_cell.angle_alpha   90.00
_cell.angle_beta   90.00
_cell.angle_gamma   90.00
#
_symmetry.space_group_name_H-M   'P 1'
#
loop_
_entity.id
_entity.type
_entity.pdbx_description
1 polymer ?
#
loop_
_entity_poly.entity_id
_entity_poly.type
_entity_poly.pdbx_seq_one_letter_code
_entity_poly.pdbx_strand_id
1 'polypeptide(L)'
;MRLHDDTRMKFLAVLALLLVLVGLRPAWTATEIDLTGGRITPLPIAIAPFLVGDGAEEGGSTMTSVITNDLGRSGYFNPLAPDSFIEQITDFTQEPRFANWRQIQAKALVTGQVFMDGGKLRAEFRLWDVNTQQQIAAQQFTTSPKNMRRIGHLIADVIYKQLTGIDGYFDTRVVFVDESGPKDNRVKKLAIMDQDGFNPRALTDGGDLVLTPRFSPNAQEITYMSFGGATPRVYLMNIDTKQREIVGEFPNMSFSPRFSPDGQKVIMSLQDGGNSNIYELDLRSRGIRQLTNVPSINTGPSYSPDGAQVVFESDRGGTQQIYVMAVDGAGQTRISFGDGRYSTPVWSPDGKYIAFTKQARGNFAIGVMKPDGSGERILTEGFHNEGPTWAPNGRVLMFFRDSRGEGGGPQLYSVDITGYNEQQLATPQFASDPAWSPKLN
;
A
#
# COMPACT_ATOMS: atom_id res chain seq x y z
N MET A 1 45.69 -23.55 57.35
CA MET A 1 45.43 -22.53 56.36
C MET A 1 44.72 -23.12 55.17
N ARG A 2 43.56 -23.80 55.35
CA ARG A 2 42.74 -24.42 54.28
C ARG A 2 41.22 -24.31 54.50
N LEU A 3 40.75 -23.51 55.46
CA LEU A 3 39.32 -23.38 55.78
C LEU A 3 38.66 -22.09 55.31
N HIS A 4 39.43 -21.18 54.61
CA HIS A 4 38.89 -19.88 54.14
C HIS A 4 38.46 -19.88 52.68
N ASP A 5 38.86 -20.87 51.86
CA ASP A 5 38.56 -20.89 50.42
C ASP A 5 37.16 -21.52 50.11
N ASP A 6 36.70 -22.44 50.94
CA ASP A 6 35.44 -23.17 50.70
C ASP A 6 34.21 -22.30 50.95
N THR A 7 34.31 -21.32 51.87
CA THR A 7 33.23 -20.35 52.17
C THR A 7 33.10 -19.27 51.08
N ARG A 8 34.20 -18.85 50.49
CA ARG A 8 34.19 -17.90 49.37
C ARG A 8 33.65 -18.49 48.06
N MET A 9 34.00 -19.76 47.83
CA MET A 9 33.49 -20.48 46.62
C MET A 9 32.01 -20.76 46.73
N LYS A 10 31.46 -21.08 47.91
CA LYS A 10 30.02 -21.22 48.14
C LYS A 10 29.26 -19.89 48.03
N PHE A 11 29.87 -18.79 48.49
CA PHE A 11 29.25 -17.46 48.34
C PHE A 11 29.23 -16.98 46.89
N LEU A 12 30.29 -17.24 46.11
CA LEU A 12 30.35 -16.95 44.67
C LEU A 12 29.37 -17.83 43.87
N ALA A 13 29.20 -19.09 44.24
CA ALA A 13 28.25 -19.99 43.60
C ALA A 13 26.78 -19.59 43.88
N VAL A 14 26.46 -19.13 45.10
CA VAL A 14 25.13 -18.62 45.47
C VAL A 14 24.86 -17.26 44.78
N LEU A 15 25.86 -16.39 44.66
CA LEU A 15 25.74 -15.10 43.96
C LEU A 15 25.56 -15.29 42.45
N ALA A 16 26.27 -16.27 41.84
CA ALA A 16 26.10 -16.66 40.45
C ALA A 16 24.72 -17.28 40.17
N LEU A 17 24.20 -18.13 41.11
CA LEU A 17 22.88 -18.70 41.00
C LEU A 17 21.76 -17.66 41.16
N LEU A 18 21.94 -16.67 42.04
CA LEU A 18 21.03 -15.53 42.18
C LEU A 18 21.05 -14.60 40.96
N LEU A 19 22.20 -14.39 40.31
CA LEU A 19 22.31 -13.62 39.07
C LEU A 19 21.67 -14.33 37.87
N VAL A 20 21.69 -15.67 37.80
CA VAL A 20 21.01 -16.46 36.79
C VAL A 20 19.48 -16.45 36.99
N LEU A 21 19.01 -16.39 38.24
CA LEU A 21 17.56 -16.31 38.54
C LEU A 21 16.97 -14.91 38.27
N VAL A 22 17.77 -13.85 38.32
CA VAL A 22 17.32 -12.48 37.95
C VAL A 22 17.30 -12.28 36.43
N GLY A 23 18.04 -13.11 35.66
CA GLY A 23 18.09 -13.05 34.19
C GLY A 23 16.97 -13.78 33.45
N LEU A 24 16.21 -14.64 34.11
CA LEU A 24 15.04 -15.32 33.53
C LEU A 24 13.78 -14.47 33.76
N ARG A 25 13.74 -13.28 33.17
CA ARG A 25 12.44 -12.67 32.84
C ARG A 25 11.81 -13.60 31.80
N PRO A 26 10.59 -14.14 32.04
CA PRO A 26 9.87 -14.78 30.95
C PRO A 26 9.83 -13.76 29.81
N ALA A 27 10.32 -14.12 28.65
CA ALA A 27 10.07 -13.37 27.44
C ALA A 27 8.55 -13.41 27.26
N TRP A 28 7.88 -12.36 27.71
CA TRP A 28 6.47 -12.14 27.48
C TRP A 28 6.38 -11.94 25.97
N THR A 29 6.00 -12.98 25.24
CA THR A 29 5.67 -12.86 23.85
C THR A 29 4.47 -11.92 23.79
N ALA A 30 4.72 -10.68 23.40
CA ALA A 30 3.66 -9.77 23.00
C ALA A 30 2.75 -10.51 22.02
N THR A 31 1.47 -10.22 22.07
CA THR A 31 0.50 -10.77 21.11
C THR A 31 0.94 -10.34 19.70
N GLU A 32 1.59 -11.25 19.00
CA GLU A 32 2.09 -11.04 17.63
C GLU A 32 1.31 -11.95 16.68
N ILE A 33 0.95 -11.42 15.53
CA ILE A 33 0.24 -12.19 14.51
C ILE A 33 1.25 -13.03 13.75
N ASP A 34 1.12 -14.36 13.78
CA ASP A 34 1.94 -15.24 12.97
C ASP A 34 1.56 -15.12 11.48
N LEU A 35 2.48 -14.61 10.70
CA LEU A 35 2.35 -14.37 9.26
C LEU A 35 2.93 -15.51 8.41
N THR A 36 3.46 -16.55 9.02
CA THR A 36 4.14 -17.67 8.32
C THR A 36 3.17 -18.75 7.85
N GLY A 37 1.97 -18.81 8.42
CA GLY A 37 0.90 -19.73 8.02
C GLY A 37 0.08 -19.21 6.84
N GLY A 38 -0.20 -20.03 5.84
CA GLY A 38 -0.94 -19.65 4.63
C GLY A 38 -2.37 -19.12 4.86
N ARG A 39 -2.96 -19.27 6.04
CA ARG A 39 -4.26 -18.72 6.42
C ARG A 39 -4.15 -18.02 7.77
N ILE A 40 -4.30 -16.72 7.76
CA ILE A 40 -4.22 -15.88 8.97
C ILE A 40 -5.54 -15.97 9.72
N THR A 41 -5.49 -16.23 11.03
CA THR A 41 -6.64 -16.05 11.92
C THR A 41 -6.62 -14.60 12.40
N PRO A 42 -7.61 -13.76 12.01
CA PRO A 42 -7.62 -12.36 12.41
C PRO A 42 -7.66 -12.19 13.93
N LEU A 43 -6.82 -11.29 14.46
CA LEU A 43 -6.72 -10.99 15.88
C LEU A 43 -7.96 -10.22 16.35
N PRO A 44 -8.74 -10.74 17.34
CA PRO A 44 -9.83 -9.97 17.93
C PRO A 44 -9.31 -8.72 18.65
N ILE A 45 -9.72 -7.54 18.19
CA ILE A 45 -9.32 -6.24 18.74
C ILE A 45 -10.54 -5.41 19.11
N ALA A 46 -10.54 -4.85 20.31
CA ALA A 46 -11.55 -3.89 20.72
C ALA A 46 -11.02 -2.46 20.49
N ILE A 47 -11.81 -1.64 19.83
CA ILE A 47 -11.52 -0.22 19.63
C ILE A 47 -12.60 0.54 20.36
N ALA A 48 -12.28 0.99 21.59
CA ALA A 48 -13.22 1.75 22.40
C ALA A 48 -13.52 3.10 21.73
N PRO A 49 -14.79 3.60 21.78
CA PRO A 49 -15.08 4.94 21.32
C PRO A 49 -14.12 5.94 21.94
N PHE A 50 -13.52 6.79 21.12
CA PHE A 50 -12.62 7.83 21.61
C PHE A 50 -13.39 8.85 22.44
N LEU A 51 -12.87 9.18 23.62
CA LEU A 51 -13.41 10.22 24.46
C LEU A 51 -13.26 11.57 23.78
N VAL A 52 -14.28 12.39 23.90
CA VAL A 52 -14.38 13.66 23.19
C VAL A 52 -14.34 14.79 24.20
N GLY A 53 -13.36 15.69 24.04
CA GLY A 53 -13.33 16.98 24.72
C GLY A 53 -14.05 18.05 23.91
N ASP A 54 -14.26 19.23 24.53
CA ASP A 54 -14.98 20.34 23.94
C ASP A 54 -14.49 20.72 22.54
N GLY A 55 -15.41 20.85 21.60
CA GLY A 55 -15.17 21.29 20.23
C GLY A 55 -14.56 20.22 19.31
N ALA A 56 -14.51 18.94 19.72
CA ALA A 56 -13.96 17.83 18.96
C ALA A 56 -14.97 16.70 18.71
N GLU A 57 -16.27 16.99 18.75
CA GLU A 57 -17.37 16.00 18.73
C GLU A 57 -17.32 15.08 17.52
N GLU A 58 -17.04 15.61 16.33
CA GLU A 58 -16.89 14.80 15.10
C GLU A 58 -15.59 13.99 15.09
N GLY A 59 -14.57 14.43 15.83
CA GLY A 59 -13.25 13.80 15.84
C GLY A 59 -13.26 12.41 16.44
N GLY A 60 -13.96 12.20 17.55
CA GLY A 60 -14.01 10.92 18.27
C GLY A 60 -14.63 9.82 17.43
N SER A 61 -15.81 10.03 16.88
CA SER A 61 -16.52 9.06 16.03
C SER A 61 -15.77 8.79 14.74
N THR A 62 -15.22 9.83 14.10
CA THR A 62 -14.43 9.70 12.87
C THR A 62 -13.18 8.85 13.12
N MET A 63 -12.39 9.12 14.17
CA MET A 63 -11.18 8.36 14.47
C MET A 63 -11.48 6.90 14.79
N THR A 64 -12.46 6.64 15.66
CA THR A 64 -12.89 5.28 15.98
C THR A 64 -13.29 4.51 14.72
N SER A 65 -14.08 5.12 13.84
CA SER A 65 -14.54 4.52 12.59
C SER A 65 -13.39 4.25 11.62
N VAL A 66 -12.48 5.20 11.41
CA VAL A 66 -11.33 5.04 10.51
C VAL A 66 -10.42 3.92 10.99
N ILE A 67 -10.05 3.91 12.28
CA ILE A 67 -9.18 2.88 12.85
C ILE A 67 -9.85 1.49 12.72
N THR A 68 -11.14 1.39 13.03
CA THR A 68 -11.90 0.14 12.92
C THR A 68 -11.92 -0.37 11.50
N ASN A 69 -12.21 0.51 10.53
CA ASN A 69 -12.27 0.16 9.12
C ASN A 69 -10.90 -0.28 8.57
N ASP A 70 -9.85 0.49 8.83
CA ASP A 70 -8.50 0.18 8.36
C ASP A 70 -8.00 -1.17 8.87
N LEU A 71 -8.09 -1.39 10.19
CA LEU A 71 -7.65 -2.64 10.80
C LEU A 71 -8.48 -3.83 10.30
N GLY A 72 -9.80 -3.69 10.21
CA GLY A 72 -10.68 -4.73 9.70
C GLY A 72 -10.39 -5.08 8.24
N ARG A 73 -10.22 -4.07 7.39
CA ARG A 73 -9.92 -4.26 5.96
C ARG A 73 -8.55 -4.90 5.72
N SER A 74 -7.62 -4.74 6.63
CA SER A 74 -6.31 -5.39 6.50
C SER A 74 -6.37 -6.92 6.47
N GLY A 75 -7.46 -7.52 7.02
CA GLY A 75 -7.61 -8.96 7.17
C GLY A 75 -6.79 -9.59 8.31
N TYR A 76 -5.98 -8.79 9.00
CA TYR A 76 -5.17 -9.24 10.14
C TYR A 76 -5.88 -9.06 11.48
N PHE A 77 -6.92 -8.25 11.52
CA PHE A 77 -7.68 -7.94 12.72
C PHE A 77 -9.16 -8.23 12.51
N ASN A 78 -9.81 -8.60 13.61
CA ASN A 78 -11.26 -8.72 13.72
C ASN A 78 -11.75 -7.70 14.76
N PRO A 79 -12.11 -6.47 14.34
CA PRO A 79 -12.67 -5.49 15.25
C PRO A 79 -13.97 -6.01 15.87
N LEU A 80 -14.03 -6.00 17.20
CA LEU A 80 -15.22 -6.43 17.94
C LEU A 80 -16.32 -5.36 17.87
N ALA A 81 -17.57 -5.80 17.77
CA ALA A 81 -18.71 -4.89 17.72
C ALA A 81 -18.84 -4.08 19.04
N PRO A 82 -19.01 -2.75 18.99
CA PRO A 82 -19.13 -1.93 20.19
C PRO A 82 -20.24 -2.36 21.16
N ASP A 83 -21.33 -2.91 20.63
CA ASP A 83 -22.46 -3.42 21.45
C ASP A 83 -22.07 -4.64 22.31
N SER A 84 -20.94 -5.29 22.02
CA SER A 84 -20.40 -6.38 22.85
C SER A 84 -19.58 -5.89 24.04
N PHE A 85 -19.27 -4.60 24.14
CA PHE A 85 -18.39 -4.06 25.17
C PHE A 85 -19.10 -4.03 26.53
N ILE A 86 -18.54 -4.75 27.49
CA ILE A 86 -19.06 -4.79 28.87
C ILE A 86 -18.65 -3.53 29.64
N GLU A 87 -17.50 -2.95 29.31
CA GLU A 87 -16.97 -1.75 29.91
C GLU A 87 -17.03 -0.59 28.94
N GLN A 88 -17.50 0.54 29.43
CA GLN A 88 -17.35 1.83 28.74
C GLN A 88 -16.15 2.57 29.34
N ILE A 89 -15.22 2.97 28.50
CA ILE A 89 -14.10 3.83 28.89
C ILE A 89 -14.65 5.24 29.07
N THR A 90 -14.52 5.80 30.26
CA THR A 90 -15.00 7.17 30.60
C THR A 90 -13.87 8.08 31.05
N ASP A 91 -12.69 7.54 31.31
CA ASP A 91 -11.49 8.26 31.72
C ASP A 91 -10.26 7.66 31.05
N PHE A 92 -9.61 8.47 30.19
CA PHE A 92 -8.42 8.04 29.45
C PHE A 92 -7.21 7.79 30.34
N THR A 93 -7.16 8.41 31.53
CA THR A 93 -6.01 8.31 32.43
C THR A 93 -5.98 7.00 33.21
N GLN A 94 -7.12 6.36 33.39
CA GLN A 94 -7.26 5.10 34.13
C GLN A 94 -6.92 3.89 33.27
N GLU A 95 -6.42 2.84 33.94
CA GLU A 95 -6.24 1.54 33.30
C GLU A 95 -7.60 0.86 33.08
N PRO A 96 -7.78 0.21 31.90
CA PRO A 96 -9.00 -0.56 31.62
C PRO A 96 -9.16 -1.75 32.59
N ARG A 97 -10.40 -2.13 32.86
CA ARG A 97 -10.72 -3.36 33.59
C ARG A 97 -10.56 -4.58 32.68
N PHE A 98 -9.33 -5.05 32.47
CA PHE A 98 -8.98 -6.11 31.50
C PHE A 98 -9.82 -7.38 31.63
N ALA A 99 -10.38 -7.69 32.81
CA ALA A 99 -11.29 -8.82 32.98
C ALA A 99 -12.53 -8.73 32.07
N ASN A 100 -13.09 -7.55 31.90
CA ASN A 100 -14.26 -7.30 31.04
C ASN A 100 -13.95 -7.52 29.56
N TRP A 101 -12.77 -7.09 29.13
CA TRP A 101 -12.30 -7.25 27.76
C TRP A 101 -11.91 -8.69 27.42
N ARG A 102 -11.39 -9.46 28.41
CA ARG A 102 -11.16 -10.90 28.24
C ARG A 102 -12.46 -11.70 28.06
N GLN A 103 -13.55 -11.31 28.75
CA GLN A 103 -14.84 -11.99 28.60
C GLN A 103 -15.38 -11.94 27.17
N ILE A 104 -15.15 -10.84 26.46
CA ILE A 104 -15.51 -10.69 25.05
C ILE A 104 -14.42 -11.18 24.08
N GLN A 105 -13.41 -11.88 24.62
CA GLN A 105 -12.29 -12.48 23.87
C GLN A 105 -11.38 -11.48 23.14
N ALA A 106 -11.40 -10.19 23.50
CA ALA A 106 -10.46 -9.23 22.99
C ALA A 106 -9.02 -9.64 23.35
N LYS A 107 -8.11 -9.59 22.38
CA LYS A 107 -6.67 -9.80 22.57
C LYS A 107 -5.92 -8.49 22.69
N ALA A 108 -6.38 -7.49 21.98
CA ALA A 108 -5.87 -6.12 22.06
C ALA A 108 -7.03 -5.14 22.30
N LEU A 109 -6.73 -4.04 22.99
CA LEU A 109 -7.66 -2.94 23.23
C LEU A 109 -7.02 -1.61 22.86
N VAL A 110 -7.76 -0.79 22.13
CA VAL A 110 -7.41 0.59 21.82
C VAL A 110 -8.30 1.50 22.63
N THR A 111 -7.71 2.40 23.40
CA THR A 111 -8.40 3.50 24.09
C THR A 111 -7.85 4.83 23.58
N GLY A 112 -8.67 5.87 23.52
CA GLY A 112 -8.22 7.16 23.03
C GLY A 112 -9.08 8.32 23.48
N GLN A 113 -8.53 9.52 23.30
CA GLN A 113 -9.24 10.78 23.49
C GLN A 113 -8.87 11.76 22.40
N VAL A 114 -9.79 12.68 22.11
CA VAL A 114 -9.63 13.77 21.17
C VAL A 114 -10.21 15.05 21.72
N PHE A 115 -9.50 16.16 21.57
CA PHE A 115 -9.91 17.47 22.06
C PHE A 115 -9.25 18.59 21.26
N MET A 116 -9.79 19.81 21.41
CA MET A 116 -9.18 20.99 20.81
C MET A 116 -8.13 21.58 21.74
N ASP A 117 -6.96 21.87 21.19
CA ASP A 117 -5.84 22.49 21.89
C ASP A 117 -5.27 23.64 21.03
N GLY A 118 -5.46 24.88 21.43
CA GLY A 118 -4.97 26.06 20.71
C GLY A 118 -5.47 26.16 19.26
N GLY A 119 -6.70 25.75 18.97
CA GLY A 119 -7.29 25.75 17.62
C GLY A 119 -6.83 24.58 16.73
N LYS A 120 -6.05 23.64 17.26
CA LYS A 120 -5.67 22.39 16.63
C LYS A 120 -6.40 21.22 17.26
N LEU A 121 -6.64 20.18 16.49
CA LEU A 121 -7.14 18.90 16.98
C LEU A 121 -5.97 18.09 17.55
N ARG A 122 -6.08 17.67 18.80
CA ARG A 122 -5.15 16.76 19.46
C ARG A 122 -5.84 15.45 19.74
N ALA A 123 -5.21 14.36 19.33
CA ALA A 123 -5.63 12.99 19.57
C ALA A 123 -4.55 12.23 20.32
N GLU A 124 -4.95 11.48 21.32
CA GLU A 124 -4.08 10.61 22.12
C GLU A 124 -4.67 9.22 22.12
N PHE A 125 -3.84 8.19 22.00
CA PHE A 125 -4.30 6.80 22.08
C PHE A 125 -3.33 5.94 22.88
N ARG A 126 -3.87 4.84 23.40
CA ARG A 126 -3.09 3.75 24.02
C ARG A 126 -3.54 2.43 23.42
N LEU A 127 -2.57 1.58 23.15
CA LEU A 127 -2.76 0.19 22.75
C LEU A 127 -2.37 -0.72 23.90
N TRP A 128 -3.26 -1.64 24.27
CA TRP A 128 -3.09 -2.55 25.38
C TRP A 128 -3.11 -3.99 24.90
N ASP A 129 -2.25 -4.84 25.45
CA ASP A 129 -2.40 -6.28 25.41
C ASP A 129 -3.34 -6.71 26.57
N VAL A 130 -4.49 -7.26 26.21
CA VAL A 130 -5.55 -7.61 27.17
C VAL A 130 -5.15 -8.79 28.05
N ASN A 131 -4.32 -9.72 27.55
CA ASN A 131 -3.88 -10.89 28.30
C ASN A 131 -2.81 -10.53 29.33
N THR A 132 -1.79 -9.79 28.88
CA THR A 132 -0.65 -9.39 29.72
C THR A 132 -0.95 -8.13 30.54
N GLN A 133 -2.02 -7.40 30.20
CA GLN A 133 -2.42 -6.14 30.84
C GLN A 133 -1.36 -5.02 30.67
N GLN A 134 -0.53 -5.14 29.64
CA GLN A 134 0.57 -4.22 29.37
C GLN A 134 0.16 -3.19 28.31
N GLN A 135 0.56 -1.94 28.50
CA GLN A 135 0.50 -0.95 27.45
C GLN A 135 1.60 -1.21 26.43
N ILE A 136 1.21 -1.56 25.19
CA ILE A 136 2.11 -1.86 24.07
C ILE A 136 2.60 -0.57 23.41
N ALA A 137 1.70 0.40 23.24
CA ALA A 137 2.01 1.67 22.62
C ALA A 137 1.15 2.81 23.20
N ALA A 138 1.70 4.03 23.17
CA ALA A 138 0.97 5.26 23.40
C ALA A 138 1.60 6.37 22.55
N GLN A 139 0.77 7.12 21.86
CA GLN A 139 1.21 8.27 21.07
C GLN A 139 0.16 9.37 21.08
N GLN A 140 0.61 10.58 20.74
CA GLN A 140 -0.25 11.73 20.52
C GLN A 140 0.02 12.36 19.16
N PHE A 141 -1.02 12.90 18.56
CA PHE A 141 -0.98 13.59 17.28
C PHE A 141 -1.65 14.95 17.42
N THR A 142 -1.11 15.95 16.72
CA THR A 142 -1.70 17.29 16.69
C THR A 142 -1.79 17.76 15.24
N THR A 143 -2.95 18.18 14.79
CA THR A 143 -3.18 18.59 13.40
C THR A 143 -4.29 19.64 13.27
N SER A 144 -4.52 20.13 12.06
CA SER A 144 -5.74 20.88 11.73
C SER A 144 -6.97 19.96 11.82
N PRO A 145 -8.14 20.43 12.30
CA PRO A 145 -9.38 19.65 12.34
C PRO A 145 -9.76 18.99 11.00
N LYS A 146 -9.39 19.62 9.89
CA LYS A 146 -9.63 19.08 8.53
C LYS A 146 -8.91 17.76 8.26
N ASN A 147 -7.87 17.45 9.01
CA ASN A 147 -7.04 16.25 8.82
C ASN A 147 -7.36 15.13 9.84
N MET A 148 -8.53 15.17 10.48
CA MET A 148 -8.88 14.21 11.53
C MET A 148 -8.84 12.74 11.03
N ARG A 149 -9.30 12.47 9.81
CA ARG A 149 -9.21 11.12 9.22
C ARG A 149 -7.77 10.64 9.10
N ARG A 150 -6.86 11.52 8.65
CA ARG A 150 -5.44 11.21 8.56
C ARG A 150 -4.85 10.74 9.90
N ILE A 151 -5.27 11.36 11.02
CA ILE A 151 -4.85 10.89 12.35
C ILE A 151 -5.36 9.46 12.62
N GLY A 152 -6.59 9.14 12.23
CA GLY A 152 -7.12 7.78 12.33
C GLY A 152 -6.24 6.77 11.58
N HIS A 153 -5.84 7.07 10.35
CA HIS A 153 -4.93 6.24 9.54
C HIS A 153 -3.56 6.10 10.19
N LEU A 154 -2.98 7.18 10.72
CA LEU A 154 -1.69 7.13 11.43
C LEU A 154 -1.75 6.27 12.69
N ILE A 155 -2.84 6.36 13.47
CA ILE A 155 -3.05 5.50 14.64
C ILE A 155 -3.17 4.03 14.21
N ALA A 156 -3.95 3.75 13.16
CA ALA A 156 -4.08 2.41 12.60
C ALA A 156 -2.72 1.85 12.11
N ASP A 157 -1.89 2.68 11.47
CA ASP A 157 -0.52 2.31 11.05
C ASP A 157 0.37 1.91 12.23
N VAL A 158 0.30 2.66 13.35
CA VAL A 158 1.04 2.32 14.57
C VAL A 158 0.55 1.00 15.16
N ILE A 159 -0.77 0.82 15.30
CA ILE A 159 -1.36 -0.41 15.82
C ILE A 159 -0.98 -1.61 14.96
N TYR A 160 -1.12 -1.47 13.64
CA TYR A 160 -0.77 -2.49 12.67
C TYR A 160 0.71 -2.92 12.84
N LYS A 161 1.63 -1.95 12.88
CA LYS A 161 3.06 -2.21 13.05
C LYS A 161 3.39 -2.90 14.37
N GLN A 162 2.79 -2.45 15.47
CA GLN A 162 3.05 -3.02 16.80
C GLN A 162 2.60 -4.48 16.94
N LEU A 163 1.52 -4.86 16.27
CA LEU A 163 0.92 -6.18 16.40
C LEU A 163 1.33 -7.16 15.28
N THR A 164 1.85 -6.66 14.15
CA THR A 164 2.26 -7.51 13.01
C THR A 164 3.76 -7.49 12.75
N GLY A 165 4.50 -6.53 13.32
CA GLY A 165 5.92 -6.28 12.97
C GLY A 165 6.12 -5.66 11.58
N ILE A 166 5.07 -5.45 10.80
CA ILE A 166 5.11 -4.90 9.44
C ILE A 166 4.65 -3.44 9.47
N ASP A 167 5.27 -2.60 8.65
CA ASP A 167 4.84 -1.21 8.51
C ASP A 167 3.39 -1.11 8.02
N GLY A 168 2.62 -0.22 8.61
CA GLY A 168 1.27 0.09 8.15
C GLY A 168 1.29 0.79 6.78
N TYR A 169 0.13 0.90 6.14
CA TYR A 169 -0.05 1.47 4.81
C TYR A 169 -1.30 2.35 4.69
N PHE A 170 -1.93 2.69 5.82
CA PHE A 170 -3.22 3.36 5.84
C PHE A 170 -3.12 4.86 5.59
N ASP A 171 -2.04 5.54 6.04
CA ASP A 171 -1.81 6.96 5.70
C ASP A 171 -1.27 7.11 4.29
N THR A 172 -2.11 6.73 3.31
CA THR A 172 -1.79 6.75 1.87
C THR A 172 -3.01 7.14 1.05
N ARG A 173 -2.77 7.44 -0.24
CA ARG A 173 -3.80 7.79 -1.23
C ARG A 173 -3.73 6.87 -2.43
N VAL A 174 -4.81 6.86 -3.18
CA VAL A 174 -4.91 6.18 -4.47
C VAL A 174 -5.31 7.20 -5.52
N VAL A 175 -4.52 7.32 -6.59
CA VAL A 175 -4.93 7.99 -7.81
C VAL A 175 -5.44 6.92 -8.78
N PHE A 176 -6.50 7.22 -9.49
CA PHE A 176 -7.17 6.27 -10.41
C PHE A 176 -7.84 7.00 -11.56
N VAL A 177 -8.28 6.25 -12.55
CA VAL A 177 -9.14 6.76 -13.62
C VAL A 177 -10.59 6.53 -13.21
N ASP A 178 -11.31 7.62 -12.92
CA ASP A 178 -12.76 7.63 -12.67
C ASP A 178 -13.49 7.62 -14.00
N GLU A 179 -14.37 6.63 -14.19
CA GLU A 179 -15.05 6.40 -15.48
C GLU A 179 -16.57 6.51 -15.33
N SER A 180 -17.17 7.35 -16.15
CA SER A 180 -18.61 7.58 -16.17
C SER A 180 -19.20 7.51 -17.58
N GLY A 181 -20.51 7.35 -17.68
CA GLY A 181 -21.21 7.25 -18.97
C GLY A 181 -21.29 5.83 -19.52
N PRO A 182 -21.90 5.66 -20.70
CA PRO A 182 -22.11 4.37 -21.32
C PRO A 182 -20.78 3.75 -21.79
N LYS A 183 -20.77 2.42 -21.92
CA LYS A 183 -19.55 1.63 -22.17
C LYS A 183 -18.80 2.02 -23.44
N ASP A 184 -19.52 2.42 -24.45
CA ASP A 184 -19.01 2.82 -25.77
C ASP A 184 -18.61 4.31 -25.85
N ASN A 185 -18.95 5.11 -24.83
CA ASN A 185 -18.62 6.52 -24.77
C ASN A 185 -18.33 6.96 -23.31
N ARG A 186 -17.34 6.35 -22.69
CA ARG A 186 -16.96 6.68 -21.31
C ARG A 186 -16.15 7.96 -21.23
N VAL A 187 -16.56 8.83 -20.32
CA VAL A 187 -15.74 9.96 -19.88
C VAL A 187 -14.78 9.46 -18.81
N LYS A 188 -13.48 9.68 -19.02
CA LYS A 188 -12.41 9.27 -18.10
C LYS A 188 -11.75 10.49 -17.47
N LYS A 189 -11.65 10.51 -16.15
CA LYS A 189 -11.03 11.58 -15.36
C LYS A 189 -9.99 11.01 -14.44
N LEU A 190 -8.91 11.73 -14.22
CA LEU A 190 -8.06 11.41 -13.08
C LEU A 190 -8.77 11.85 -11.80
N ALA A 191 -8.81 10.98 -10.83
CA ALA A 191 -9.31 11.24 -9.49
C ALA A 191 -8.35 10.70 -8.44
N ILE A 192 -8.42 11.24 -7.22
CA ILE A 192 -7.63 10.82 -6.07
C ILE A 192 -8.54 10.68 -4.86
N MET A 193 -8.25 9.71 -4.01
CA MET A 193 -8.98 9.41 -2.78
C MET A 193 -8.04 8.87 -1.70
N ASP A 194 -8.50 8.81 -0.44
CA ASP A 194 -7.82 8.05 0.62
C ASP A 194 -7.84 6.54 0.24
N GLN A 195 -6.91 5.77 0.77
CA GLN A 195 -6.75 4.35 0.39
C GLN A 195 -7.99 3.49 0.72
N ASP A 196 -8.87 3.96 1.58
CA ASP A 196 -10.12 3.30 1.98
C ASP A 196 -11.36 3.73 1.15
N GLY A 197 -11.16 4.55 0.11
CA GLY A 197 -12.21 5.04 -0.79
C GLY A 197 -12.85 6.36 -0.37
N PHE A 198 -12.45 6.95 0.74
CA PHE A 198 -12.99 8.24 1.19
C PHE A 198 -12.34 9.44 0.49
N ASN A 199 -13.01 10.60 0.59
CA ASN A 199 -12.56 11.88 0.04
C ASN A 199 -12.20 11.86 -1.46
N PRO A 200 -13.00 11.21 -2.33
CA PRO A 200 -12.71 11.20 -3.75
C PRO A 200 -12.83 12.62 -4.32
N ARG A 201 -11.82 13.05 -5.08
CA ARG A 201 -11.83 14.33 -5.78
C ARG A 201 -11.24 14.20 -7.17
N ALA A 202 -11.85 14.86 -8.15
CA ALA A 202 -11.34 14.90 -9.50
C ALA A 202 -10.08 15.78 -9.60
N LEU A 203 -9.09 15.30 -10.34
CA LEU A 203 -7.88 16.04 -10.71
C LEU A 203 -8.01 16.67 -12.10
N THR A 204 -8.76 16.03 -13.02
CA THR A 204 -9.06 16.53 -14.37
C THR A 204 -10.57 16.63 -14.59
N ASP A 205 -11.00 17.37 -15.61
CA ASP A 205 -12.40 17.65 -15.94
C ASP A 205 -13.06 16.59 -16.85
N GLY A 206 -12.25 15.75 -17.52
CA GLY A 206 -12.74 14.73 -18.46
C GLY A 206 -12.85 15.23 -19.91
N GLY A 207 -12.29 16.39 -20.23
CA GLY A 207 -12.19 16.87 -21.61
C GLY A 207 -11.24 16.05 -22.47
N ASP A 208 -10.22 15.47 -21.83
CA ASP A 208 -9.22 14.60 -22.47
C ASP A 208 -9.39 13.17 -21.99
N LEU A 209 -9.16 12.18 -22.85
CA LEU A 209 -8.96 10.80 -22.42
C LEU A 209 -7.63 10.69 -21.66
N VAL A 210 -7.69 10.21 -20.42
CA VAL A 210 -6.53 10.07 -19.53
C VAL A 210 -6.39 8.63 -19.05
N LEU A 211 -5.15 8.13 -18.93
CA LEU A 211 -4.83 6.75 -18.55
C LEU A 211 -3.55 6.68 -17.72
N THR A 212 -3.36 5.55 -17.05
CA THR A 212 -2.13 5.12 -16.40
C THR A 212 -1.46 6.15 -15.48
N PRO A 213 -2.20 6.74 -14.51
CA PRO A 213 -1.57 7.63 -13.53
C PRO A 213 -0.56 6.87 -12.66
N ARG A 214 0.55 7.55 -12.26
CA ARG A 214 1.56 6.98 -11.36
C ARG A 214 2.10 8.06 -10.43
N PHE A 215 2.19 7.76 -9.14
CA PHE A 215 2.76 8.66 -8.15
C PHE A 215 4.27 8.81 -8.29
N SER A 216 4.75 10.01 -7.98
CA SER A 216 6.14 10.27 -7.65
C SER A 216 6.46 9.77 -6.23
N PRO A 217 7.73 9.50 -5.91
CA PRO A 217 8.14 9.07 -4.56
C PRO A 217 7.83 10.08 -3.44
N ASN A 218 7.61 11.36 -3.78
CA ASN A 218 7.24 12.40 -2.81
C ASN A 218 5.73 12.51 -2.57
N ALA A 219 4.91 11.70 -3.25
CA ALA A 219 3.45 11.68 -3.18
C ALA A 219 2.73 13.01 -3.55
N GLN A 220 3.44 14.00 -4.11
CA GLN A 220 2.89 15.30 -4.48
C GLN A 220 2.64 15.46 -5.97
N GLU A 221 3.27 14.62 -6.77
CA GLU A 221 3.18 14.66 -8.23
C GLU A 221 2.78 13.30 -8.77
N ILE A 222 2.14 13.33 -9.92
CA ILE A 222 1.81 12.14 -10.70
C ILE A 222 2.24 12.33 -12.15
N THR A 223 2.67 11.23 -12.78
CA THR A 223 2.70 11.15 -14.24
C THR A 223 1.44 10.45 -14.74
N TYR A 224 0.98 10.80 -15.92
CA TYR A 224 -0.15 10.14 -16.59
C TYR A 224 -0.07 10.36 -18.09
N MET A 225 -0.81 9.55 -18.82
CA MET A 225 -0.97 9.69 -20.27
C MET A 225 -2.27 10.45 -20.58
N SER A 226 -2.21 11.42 -21.51
CA SER A 226 -3.36 12.15 -22.01
C SER A 226 -3.40 12.17 -23.53
N PHE A 227 -4.62 12.08 -24.07
CA PHE A 227 -4.96 12.14 -25.48
C PHE A 227 -5.56 13.51 -25.88
N GLY A 228 -5.34 14.55 -25.11
CA GLY A 228 -5.86 15.89 -25.37
C GLY A 228 -5.22 16.64 -26.52
N GLY A 229 -4.26 16.05 -27.23
CA GLY A 229 -3.57 16.60 -28.39
C GLY A 229 -3.66 15.69 -29.61
N ALA A 230 -2.99 16.09 -30.70
CA ALA A 230 -2.91 15.30 -31.94
C ALA A 230 -2.19 13.95 -31.73
N THR A 231 -1.32 13.86 -30.73
CA THR A 231 -0.57 12.65 -30.35
C THR A 231 -0.62 12.48 -28.85
N PRO A 232 -0.91 11.27 -28.34
CA PRO A 232 -0.88 10.98 -26.91
C PRO A 232 0.48 11.28 -26.27
N ARG A 233 0.46 11.92 -25.11
CA ARG A 233 1.66 12.37 -24.39
C ARG A 233 1.62 11.99 -22.92
N VAL A 234 2.81 11.84 -22.34
CA VAL A 234 2.99 11.77 -20.90
C VAL A 234 3.03 13.18 -20.30
N TYR A 235 2.25 13.39 -19.27
CA TYR A 235 2.20 14.62 -18.49
C TYR A 235 2.70 14.36 -17.06
N LEU A 236 3.30 15.40 -16.48
CA LEU A 236 3.56 15.55 -15.05
C LEU A 236 2.52 16.51 -14.48
N MET A 237 1.91 16.18 -13.35
CA MET A 237 0.92 17.04 -12.68
C MET A 237 1.19 17.08 -11.17
N ASN A 238 1.18 18.28 -10.61
CA ASN A 238 1.11 18.47 -9.17
C ASN A 238 -0.35 18.28 -8.70
N ILE A 239 -0.58 17.38 -7.74
CA ILE A 239 -1.94 16.97 -7.31
C ILE A 239 -2.70 18.04 -6.51
N ASP A 240 -2.00 18.99 -5.91
CA ASP A 240 -2.61 20.05 -5.11
C ASP A 240 -2.94 21.28 -5.96
N THR A 241 -1.98 21.74 -6.75
CA THR A 241 -2.15 22.92 -7.63
C THR A 241 -2.83 22.58 -8.96
N LYS A 242 -2.84 21.31 -9.37
CA LYS A 242 -3.29 20.80 -10.68
C LYS A 242 -2.51 21.38 -11.86
N GLN A 243 -1.39 22.05 -11.61
CA GLN A 243 -0.50 22.47 -12.68
C GLN A 243 0.09 21.24 -13.35
N ARG A 244 0.11 21.26 -14.70
CA ARG A 244 0.59 20.16 -15.53
C ARG A 244 1.56 20.64 -16.59
N GLU A 245 2.54 19.79 -16.92
CA GLU A 245 3.47 19.99 -18.02
C GLU A 245 3.70 18.69 -18.78
N ILE A 246 4.13 18.79 -20.04
CA ILE A 246 4.49 17.63 -20.87
C ILE A 246 5.87 17.12 -20.42
N VAL A 247 5.98 15.80 -20.22
CA VAL A 247 7.24 15.11 -19.92
C VAL A 247 7.99 14.83 -21.23
N GLY A 248 8.64 15.85 -21.75
CA GLY A 248 9.41 15.79 -23.00
C GLY A 248 8.54 15.88 -24.27
N GLU A 249 9.13 16.45 -25.31
CA GLU A 249 8.52 16.55 -26.63
C GLU A 249 9.07 15.48 -27.56
N PHE A 250 8.25 14.51 -27.92
CA PHE A 250 8.62 13.39 -28.78
C PHE A 250 7.77 13.43 -30.06
N PRO A 251 8.33 13.03 -31.22
CA PRO A 251 7.59 13.07 -32.50
C PRO A 251 6.38 12.12 -32.49
N ASN A 252 6.49 10.99 -31.76
CA ASN A 252 5.48 9.95 -31.68
C ASN A 252 4.89 9.85 -30.28
N MET A 253 3.99 8.88 -30.08
CA MET A 253 3.33 8.62 -28.79
C MET A 253 4.32 8.24 -27.69
N SER A 254 4.17 8.85 -26.51
CA SER A 254 4.81 8.46 -25.26
C SER A 254 3.78 7.88 -24.29
N PHE A 255 4.11 6.79 -23.59
CA PHE A 255 3.16 6.05 -22.73
C PHE A 255 3.84 5.24 -21.62
N SER A 256 3.04 4.68 -20.71
CA SER A 256 3.48 3.85 -19.57
C SER A 256 4.57 4.50 -18.70
N PRO A 257 4.38 5.74 -18.23
CA PRO A 257 5.40 6.44 -17.44
C PRO A 257 5.53 5.87 -16.03
N ARG A 258 6.75 5.93 -15.48
CA ARG A 258 7.03 5.72 -14.05
C ARG A 258 8.22 6.55 -13.60
N PHE A 259 8.16 7.06 -12.38
CA PHE A 259 9.30 7.74 -11.77
C PHE A 259 10.40 6.75 -11.36
N SER A 260 11.64 7.24 -11.35
CA SER A 260 12.74 6.59 -10.64
C SER A 260 12.53 6.68 -9.10
N PRO A 261 13.15 5.80 -8.30
CA PRO A 261 12.97 5.81 -6.84
C PRO A 261 13.38 7.12 -6.16
N ASP A 262 14.31 7.86 -6.75
CA ASP A 262 14.75 9.18 -6.29
C ASP A 262 13.88 10.34 -6.81
N GLY A 263 12.92 10.06 -7.70
CA GLY A 263 12.03 11.05 -8.31
C GLY A 263 12.70 11.99 -9.32
N GLN A 264 13.96 11.78 -9.68
CA GLN A 264 14.69 12.68 -10.57
C GLN A 264 14.46 12.37 -12.06
N LYS A 265 13.96 11.18 -12.36
CA LYS A 265 13.81 10.69 -13.72
C LYS A 265 12.43 10.08 -13.93
N VAL A 266 12.02 10.02 -15.20
CA VAL A 266 10.85 9.26 -15.67
C VAL A 266 11.31 8.26 -16.71
N ILE A 267 10.96 7.00 -16.49
CA ILE A 267 11.09 5.93 -17.49
C ILE A 267 9.76 5.77 -18.22
N MET A 268 9.78 5.61 -19.53
CA MET A 268 8.57 5.51 -20.34
C MET A 268 8.84 4.76 -21.63
N SER A 269 7.78 4.39 -22.32
CA SER A 269 7.85 3.80 -23.67
C SER A 269 7.59 4.87 -24.71
N LEU A 270 8.41 4.88 -25.79
CA LEU A 270 8.19 5.72 -26.96
C LEU A 270 7.92 4.85 -28.17
N GLN A 271 6.87 5.19 -28.92
CA GLN A 271 6.54 4.52 -30.18
C GLN A 271 7.53 4.92 -31.27
N ASP A 272 7.96 3.94 -32.08
CA ASP A 272 8.78 4.11 -33.25
C ASP A 272 8.28 3.19 -34.37
N GLY A 273 7.51 3.74 -35.30
CA GLY A 273 6.83 2.94 -36.33
C GLY A 273 5.87 1.92 -35.73
N GLY A 274 6.05 0.64 -36.04
CA GLY A 274 5.27 -0.47 -35.48
C GLY A 274 5.82 -1.03 -34.15
N ASN A 275 6.92 -0.48 -33.64
CA ASN A 275 7.62 -0.91 -32.44
C ASN A 275 7.49 0.10 -31.32
N SER A 276 7.92 -0.28 -30.12
CA SER A 276 8.15 0.67 -29.03
C SER A 276 9.39 0.28 -28.25
N ASN A 277 10.10 1.28 -27.75
CA ASN A 277 11.29 1.11 -26.96
C ASN A 277 11.18 1.89 -25.64
N ILE A 278 11.95 1.45 -24.65
CA ILE A 278 11.99 2.04 -23.32
C ILE A 278 13.06 3.13 -23.30
N TYR A 279 12.69 4.29 -22.77
CA TYR A 279 13.55 5.46 -22.63
C TYR A 279 13.48 5.98 -21.20
N GLU A 280 14.59 6.52 -20.74
CA GLU A 280 14.73 7.26 -19.49
C GLU A 280 14.90 8.75 -19.80
N LEU A 281 14.14 9.62 -19.16
CA LEU A 281 14.26 11.08 -19.25
C LEU A 281 14.62 11.64 -17.88
N ASP A 282 15.68 12.41 -17.82
CA ASP A 282 16.06 13.21 -16.64
C ASP A 282 15.20 14.47 -16.58
N LEU A 283 14.45 14.65 -15.50
CA LEU A 283 13.47 15.75 -15.36
C LEU A 283 14.13 17.12 -15.27
N ARG A 284 15.36 17.20 -14.78
CA ARG A 284 16.09 18.46 -14.62
C ARG A 284 16.82 18.88 -15.89
N SER A 285 17.63 17.98 -16.44
CA SER A 285 18.44 18.29 -17.63
C SER A 285 17.67 18.14 -18.94
N ARG A 286 16.50 17.44 -18.89
CA ARG A 286 15.72 17.02 -20.06
C ARG A 286 16.49 16.07 -21.00
N GLY A 287 17.61 15.55 -20.53
CA GLY A 287 18.38 14.53 -21.26
C GLY A 287 17.63 13.21 -21.37
N ILE A 288 17.64 12.61 -22.56
CA ILE A 288 16.97 11.34 -22.83
C ILE A 288 17.98 10.25 -23.14
N ARG A 289 17.73 9.04 -22.65
CA ARG A 289 18.55 7.84 -22.91
C ARG A 289 17.65 6.69 -23.31
N GLN A 290 17.98 6.06 -24.45
CA GLN A 290 17.32 4.83 -24.88
C GLN A 290 17.88 3.63 -24.12
N LEU A 291 17.01 2.76 -23.59
CA LEU A 291 17.39 1.56 -22.81
C LEU A 291 17.19 0.26 -23.59
N THR A 292 16.21 0.22 -24.52
CA THR A 292 16.00 -0.93 -25.38
C THR A 292 16.08 -0.51 -26.85
N ASN A 293 16.63 -1.37 -27.69
CA ASN A 293 16.80 -1.12 -29.12
C ASN A 293 16.62 -2.43 -29.90
N VAL A 294 15.40 -2.97 -29.87
CA VAL A 294 15.05 -4.20 -30.61
C VAL A 294 13.71 -3.99 -31.32
N PRO A 295 13.52 -4.59 -32.52
CA PRO A 295 12.30 -4.42 -33.31
C PRO A 295 11.15 -5.22 -32.68
N SER A 296 10.59 -4.74 -31.59
CA SER A 296 9.51 -5.35 -30.82
C SER A 296 8.76 -4.31 -30.00
N ILE A 297 7.65 -4.70 -29.39
CA ILE A 297 6.90 -3.86 -28.47
C ILE A 297 7.49 -4.04 -27.06
N ASN A 298 8.31 -3.06 -26.62
CA ASN A 298 8.86 -2.99 -25.27
C ASN A 298 8.13 -1.92 -24.49
N THR A 299 7.43 -2.29 -23.42
CA THR A 299 6.56 -1.35 -22.70
C THR A 299 6.41 -1.70 -21.21
N GLY A 300 5.67 -0.86 -20.45
CA GLY A 300 5.36 -1.08 -19.05
C GLY A 300 6.57 -1.12 -18.12
N PRO A 301 7.59 -0.24 -18.28
CA PRO A 301 8.78 -0.30 -17.44
C PRO A 301 8.50 0.07 -15.99
N SER A 302 9.21 -0.57 -15.05
CA SER A 302 9.19 -0.26 -13.63
C SER A 302 10.57 -0.46 -13.01
N TYR A 303 11.08 0.55 -12.29
CA TYR A 303 12.34 0.43 -11.57
C TYR A 303 12.23 -0.54 -10.38
N SER A 304 13.33 -1.21 -10.06
CA SER A 304 13.54 -1.81 -8.74
C SER A 304 13.66 -0.70 -7.67
N PRO A 305 13.31 -0.97 -6.39
CA PRO A 305 13.31 0.08 -5.36
C PRO A 305 14.70 0.67 -5.06
N ASP A 306 15.78 -0.08 -5.35
CA ASP A 306 17.17 0.39 -5.25
C ASP A 306 17.64 1.16 -6.51
N GLY A 307 16.80 1.24 -7.55
CA GLY A 307 17.12 1.90 -8.81
C GLY A 307 18.15 1.19 -9.69
N ALA A 308 18.57 -0.04 -9.34
CA ALA A 308 19.62 -0.76 -10.06
C ALA A 308 19.11 -1.51 -11.29
N GLN A 309 17.84 -1.88 -11.32
CA GLN A 309 17.22 -2.67 -12.38
C GLN A 309 15.90 -2.08 -12.86
N VAL A 310 15.49 -2.53 -14.04
CA VAL A 310 14.19 -2.22 -14.65
C VAL A 310 13.52 -3.51 -15.07
N VAL A 311 12.29 -3.74 -14.64
CA VAL A 311 11.41 -4.77 -15.18
C VAL A 311 10.54 -4.15 -16.29
N PHE A 312 10.26 -4.90 -17.33
CA PHE A 312 9.43 -4.46 -18.46
C PHE A 312 8.80 -5.65 -19.18
N GLU A 313 7.85 -5.38 -20.03
CA GLU A 313 7.27 -6.40 -20.92
C GLU A 313 7.76 -6.25 -22.35
N SER A 314 7.89 -7.38 -23.06
CA SER A 314 8.33 -7.41 -24.45
C SER A 314 7.74 -8.61 -25.18
N ASP A 315 7.38 -8.42 -26.45
CA ASP A 315 6.91 -9.47 -27.37
C ASP A 315 8.03 -10.05 -28.27
N ARG A 316 9.29 -9.68 -28.01
CA ARG A 316 10.47 -10.13 -28.80
C ARG A 316 10.63 -11.66 -28.91
N GLY A 317 10.02 -12.40 -27.99
CA GLY A 317 10.00 -13.87 -28.01
C GLY A 317 8.75 -14.47 -28.68
N GLY A 318 7.97 -13.66 -29.41
CA GLY A 318 6.74 -14.06 -30.12
C GLY A 318 5.45 -13.76 -29.34
N THR A 319 5.49 -13.77 -28.02
CA THR A 319 4.38 -13.37 -27.15
C THR A 319 4.88 -12.45 -26.04
N GLN A 320 3.98 -11.62 -25.53
CA GLN A 320 4.28 -10.67 -24.46
C GLN A 320 4.72 -11.38 -23.16
N GLN A 321 5.92 -11.08 -22.71
CA GLN A 321 6.58 -11.71 -21.57
C GLN A 321 7.32 -10.66 -20.73
N ILE A 322 7.64 -10.99 -19.48
CA ILE A 322 8.35 -10.11 -18.57
C ILE A 322 9.87 -10.33 -18.70
N TYR A 323 10.58 -9.22 -18.77
CA TYR A 323 12.04 -9.13 -18.84
C TYR A 323 12.56 -8.23 -17.73
N VAL A 324 13.78 -8.48 -17.28
CA VAL A 324 14.55 -7.62 -16.38
C VAL A 324 15.85 -7.23 -17.07
N MET A 325 16.30 -5.99 -16.84
CA MET A 325 17.57 -5.47 -17.31
C MET A 325 18.23 -4.59 -16.24
N ALA A 326 19.52 -4.35 -16.35
CA ALA A 326 20.19 -3.31 -15.58
C ALA A 326 19.64 -1.92 -15.95
N VAL A 327 19.75 -0.95 -15.05
CA VAL A 327 19.22 0.41 -15.25
C VAL A 327 19.85 1.13 -16.46
N ASP A 328 21.02 0.71 -16.91
CA ASP A 328 21.68 1.21 -18.13
C ASP A 328 21.19 0.57 -19.43
N GLY A 329 20.28 -0.43 -19.35
CA GLY A 329 19.74 -1.18 -20.47
C GLY A 329 20.46 -2.50 -20.77
N ALA A 330 21.53 -2.83 -20.04
CA ALA A 330 22.29 -4.07 -20.25
C ALA A 330 21.59 -5.29 -19.66
N GLY A 331 21.96 -6.49 -20.14
CA GLY A 331 21.59 -7.77 -19.55
C GLY A 331 20.09 -8.10 -19.61
N GLN A 332 19.40 -7.72 -20.70
CA GLN A 332 17.94 -7.95 -20.87
C GLN A 332 17.61 -9.44 -20.88
N THR A 333 17.03 -9.93 -19.77
CA THR A 333 16.75 -11.34 -19.56
C THR A 333 15.26 -11.57 -19.33
N ARG A 334 14.67 -12.55 -20.03
CA ARG A 334 13.29 -13.00 -19.79
C ARG A 334 13.19 -13.74 -18.48
N ILE A 335 12.16 -13.44 -17.68
CA ILE A 335 11.91 -14.06 -16.37
C ILE A 335 10.54 -14.76 -16.27
N SER A 336 9.63 -14.60 -17.23
CA SER A 336 8.34 -15.29 -17.28
C SER A 336 8.36 -16.41 -18.32
N PHE A 337 7.97 -17.64 -17.92
CA PHE A 337 8.05 -18.85 -18.78
C PHE A 337 6.78 -19.69 -18.77
N GLY A 338 5.76 -19.31 -18.00
CA GLY A 338 4.47 -19.99 -17.96
C GLY A 338 3.62 -19.79 -19.21
N ASP A 339 2.51 -20.53 -19.29
CA ASP A 339 1.54 -20.38 -20.37
C ASP A 339 0.92 -18.98 -20.41
N GLY A 340 0.64 -18.48 -21.61
CA GLY A 340 -0.07 -17.22 -21.82
C GLY A 340 0.83 -15.99 -22.00
N ARG A 341 0.23 -14.83 -21.81
CA ARG A 341 0.88 -13.51 -21.93
C ARG A 341 1.03 -12.90 -20.57
N TYR A 342 2.11 -12.16 -20.36
CA TYR A 342 2.40 -11.45 -19.12
C TYR A 342 2.57 -9.97 -19.44
N SER A 343 1.92 -9.11 -18.64
CA SER A 343 1.89 -7.66 -18.85
C SER A 343 1.89 -6.89 -17.53
N THR A 344 2.05 -5.58 -17.62
CA THR A 344 1.98 -4.60 -16.53
C THR A 344 2.84 -4.96 -15.30
N PRO A 345 4.13 -5.32 -15.49
CA PRO A 345 4.98 -5.70 -14.37
C PRO A 345 5.26 -4.51 -13.45
N VAL A 346 5.22 -4.75 -12.14
CA VAL A 346 5.50 -3.73 -11.12
C VAL A 346 6.34 -4.34 -10.01
N TRP A 347 7.48 -3.72 -9.73
CA TRP A 347 8.35 -4.13 -8.62
C TRP A 347 7.71 -3.82 -7.27
N SER A 348 7.83 -4.75 -6.31
CA SER A 348 7.37 -4.48 -4.93
C SER A 348 8.28 -3.47 -4.24
N PRO A 349 7.78 -2.63 -3.30
CA PRO A 349 8.58 -1.63 -2.60
C PRO A 349 9.76 -2.20 -1.81
N ASP A 350 9.67 -3.46 -1.38
CA ASP A 350 10.74 -4.17 -0.65
C ASP A 350 11.69 -4.96 -1.57
N GLY A 351 11.48 -4.90 -2.89
CA GLY A 351 12.32 -5.56 -3.89
C GLY A 351 12.19 -7.08 -3.99
N LYS A 352 11.33 -7.70 -3.18
CA LYS A 352 11.24 -9.17 -3.11
C LYS A 352 10.43 -9.81 -4.23
N TYR A 353 9.49 -9.06 -4.81
CA TYR A 353 8.55 -9.56 -5.81
C TYR A 353 8.36 -8.59 -6.97
N ILE A 354 7.89 -9.15 -8.08
CA ILE A 354 7.33 -8.44 -9.23
C ILE A 354 5.88 -8.89 -9.35
N ALA A 355 4.93 -7.95 -9.25
CA ALA A 355 3.53 -8.20 -9.56
C ALA A 355 3.31 -8.07 -11.07
N PHE A 356 2.35 -8.81 -11.61
CA PHE A 356 2.05 -8.82 -13.04
C PHE A 356 0.59 -9.16 -13.31
N THR A 357 0.13 -8.81 -14.50
CA THR A 357 -1.08 -9.35 -15.11
C THR A 357 -0.72 -10.53 -16.00
N LYS A 358 -1.44 -11.65 -15.87
CA LYS A 358 -1.29 -12.84 -16.73
C LYS A 358 -2.60 -13.10 -17.46
N GLN A 359 -2.53 -13.18 -18.79
CA GLN A 359 -3.65 -13.60 -19.62
C GLN A 359 -3.42 -15.03 -20.13
N ALA A 360 -4.27 -15.95 -19.69
CA ALA A 360 -4.23 -17.33 -20.11
C ALA A 360 -5.65 -17.92 -20.18
N ARG A 361 -5.93 -18.74 -21.19
CA ARG A 361 -7.20 -19.49 -21.33
C ARG A 361 -8.47 -18.64 -21.24
N GLY A 362 -8.39 -17.38 -21.69
CA GLY A 362 -9.51 -16.44 -21.67
C GLY A 362 -9.76 -15.72 -20.34
N ASN A 363 -8.93 -15.96 -19.33
CA ASN A 363 -8.98 -15.29 -18.05
C ASN A 363 -7.77 -14.35 -17.88
N PHE A 364 -7.95 -13.34 -17.02
CA PHE A 364 -6.90 -12.46 -16.58
C PHE A 364 -6.66 -12.66 -15.08
N ALA A 365 -5.42 -12.76 -14.70
CA ALA A 365 -5.01 -13.01 -13.33
C ALA A 365 -4.00 -11.97 -12.86
N ILE A 366 -4.05 -11.61 -11.58
CA ILE A 366 -2.97 -10.90 -10.90
C ILE A 366 -2.11 -11.94 -10.20
N GLY A 367 -0.81 -11.90 -10.48
CA GLY A 367 0.17 -12.78 -9.89
C GLY A 367 1.40 -12.05 -9.42
N VAL A 368 2.27 -12.79 -8.71
CA VAL A 368 3.59 -12.34 -8.27
C VAL A 368 4.64 -13.40 -8.55
N MET A 369 5.87 -12.97 -8.81
CA MET A 369 7.05 -13.83 -8.92
C MET A 369 8.26 -13.13 -8.28
N LYS A 370 9.32 -13.87 -7.98
CA LYS A 370 10.59 -13.27 -7.57
C LYS A 370 11.27 -12.59 -8.77
N PRO A 371 12.23 -11.67 -8.53
CA PRO A 371 12.96 -10.99 -9.62
C PRO A 371 13.72 -11.90 -10.57
N ASP A 372 14.06 -13.12 -10.15
CA ASP A 372 14.67 -14.16 -10.97
C ASP A 372 13.65 -15.02 -11.76
N GLY A 373 12.35 -14.71 -11.63
CA GLY A 373 11.24 -15.44 -12.25
C GLY A 373 10.77 -16.67 -11.48
N SER A 374 11.45 -17.06 -10.40
CA SER A 374 11.04 -18.20 -9.58
C SER A 374 9.86 -17.87 -8.69
N GLY A 375 9.18 -18.91 -8.18
CA GLY A 375 8.10 -18.75 -7.21
C GLY A 375 6.88 -18.02 -7.77
N GLU A 376 6.61 -18.14 -9.08
CA GLU A 376 5.37 -17.63 -9.67
C GLU A 376 4.16 -18.21 -8.96
N ARG A 377 3.24 -17.33 -8.58
CA ARG A 377 1.94 -17.72 -8.03
C ARG A 377 0.86 -16.70 -8.41
N ILE A 378 -0.31 -17.22 -8.69
CA ILE A 378 -1.50 -16.42 -8.96
C ILE A 378 -2.17 -16.09 -7.63
N LEU A 379 -2.53 -14.83 -7.44
CA LEU A 379 -3.23 -14.33 -6.26
C LEU A 379 -4.74 -14.32 -6.48
N THR A 380 -5.19 -13.92 -7.66
CA THR A 380 -6.60 -13.86 -8.03
C THR A 380 -6.80 -13.95 -9.53
N GLU A 381 -7.92 -14.53 -9.97
CA GLU A 381 -8.31 -14.63 -11.37
C GLU A 381 -9.70 -14.04 -11.58
N GLY A 382 -9.95 -13.51 -12.78
CA GLY A 382 -11.24 -12.95 -13.17
C GLY A 382 -11.38 -12.81 -14.67
N PHE A 383 -12.50 -12.25 -15.09
CA PHE A 383 -12.75 -11.99 -16.51
C PHE A 383 -11.72 -11.03 -17.09
N HIS A 384 -11.41 -9.96 -16.37
CA HIS A 384 -10.44 -8.94 -16.78
C HIS A 384 -9.87 -8.26 -15.52
N ASN A 385 -8.86 -8.86 -14.92
CA ASN A 385 -8.07 -8.28 -13.84
C ASN A 385 -6.80 -7.68 -14.43
N GLU A 386 -6.51 -6.40 -14.15
CA GLU A 386 -5.34 -5.75 -14.75
C GLU A 386 -4.78 -4.62 -13.87
N GLY A 387 -3.55 -4.20 -14.20
CA GLY A 387 -2.92 -3.00 -13.66
C GLY A 387 -2.60 -3.05 -12.17
N PRO A 388 -1.84 -4.07 -11.69
CA PRO A 388 -1.49 -4.16 -10.28
C PRO A 388 -0.63 -2.99 -9.81
N THR A 389 -0.90 -2.50 -8.60
CA THR A 389 -0.09 -1.53 -7.88
C THR A 389 0.09 -1.98 -6.43
N TRP A 390 1.24 -1.69 -5.83
CA TRP A 390 1.56 -2.10 -4.47
C TRP A 390 1.21 -1.02 -3.45
N ALA A 391 0.69 -1.45 -2.30
CA ALA A 391 0.76 -0.65 -1.09
C ALA A 391 2.23 -0.48 -0.66
N PRO A 392 2.63 0.64 -0.02
CA PRO A 392 4.03 0.93 0.27
C PRO A 392 4.71 -0.07 1.21
N ASN A 393 3.94 -0.89 1.94
CA ASN A 393 4.50 -1.95 2.79
C ASN A 393 4.77 -3.28 2.05
N GLY A 394 4.48 -3.38 0.76
CA GLY A 394 4.72 -4.57 -0.04
C GLY A 394 3.82 -5.78 0.28
N ARG A 395 2.72 -5.59 1.03
CA ARG A 395 1.82 -6.67 1.45
C ARG A 395 0.52 -6.73 0.67
N VAL A 396 0.01 -5.59 0.25
CA VAL A 396 -1.30 -5.50 -0.41
C VAL A 396 -1.09 -5.00 -1.84
N LEU A 397 -1.78 -5.64 -2.77
CA LEU A 397 -1.90 -5.17 -4.15
C LEU A 397 -3.30 -4.61 -4.37
N MET A 398 -3.38 -3.54 -5.17
CA MET A 398 -4.62 -3.05 -5.74
C MET A 398 -4.57 -3.22 -7.25
N PHE A 399 -5.71 -3.52 -7.85
CA PHE A 399 -5.88 -3.71 -9.29
C PHE A 399 -7.31 -3.35 -9.67
N PHE A 400 -7.61 -3.27 -10.96
CA PHE A 400 -9.01 -3.18 -11.37
C PHE A 400 -9.50 -4.50 -11.96
N ARG A 401 -10.80 -4.74 -11.78
CA ARG A 401 -11.53 -5.86 -12.38
C ARG A 401 -12.69 -5.31 -13.18
N ASP A 402 -12.74 -5.65 -14.46
CA ASP A 402 -13.90 -5.32 -15.29
C ASP A 402 -14.98 -6.39 -15.15
N SER A 403 -16.23 -5.99 -15.24
CA SER A 403 -17.39 -6.87 -15.19
C SER A 403 -18.05 -6.99 -16.57
N ARG A 404 -18.65 -8.17 -16.84
CA ARG A 404 -19.34 -8.46 -18.10
C ARG A 404 -20.69 -7.74 -18.18
N GLY A 405 -21.20 -7.59 -19.42
CA GLY A 405 -22.53 -7.05 -19.70
C GLY A 405 -22.55 -5.56 -20.04
N GLU A 406 -23.70 -5.08 -20.48
CA GLU A 406 -23.87 -3.68 -20.92
C GLU A 406 -23.72 -2.68 -19.77
N GLY A 407 -24.20 -3.03 -18.57
CA GLY A 407 -24.01 -2.21 -17.36
C GLY A 407 -22.69 -2.46 -16.63
N GLY A 408 -21.82 -3.32 -17.19
CA GLY A 408 -20.54 -3.65 -16.59
C GLY A 408 -19.50 -2.57 -16.76
N GLY A 409 -18.48 -2.61 -15.88
CA GLY A 409 -17.34 -1.70 -15.95
C GLY A 409 -16.30 -2.02 -14.91
N PRO A 410 -15.14 -1.35 -14.98
CA PRO A 410 -14.02 -1.59 -14.09
C PRO A 410 -14.33 -1.10 -12.68
N GLN A 411 -13.88 -1.87 -11.70
CA GLN A 411 -13.94 -1.54 -10.27
C GLN A 411 -12.62 -1.90 -9.60
N LEU A 412 -12.25 -1.16 -8.56
CA LEU A 412 -11.00 -1.40 -7.83
C LEU A 412 -11.17 -2.53 -6.82
N TYR A 413 -10.16 -3.37 -6.76
CA TYR A 413 -10.04 -4.47 -5.81
C TYR A 413 -8.67 -4.43 -5.15
N SER A 414 -8.59 -4.91 -3.93
CA SER A 414 -7.32 -5.17 -3.24
C SER A 414 -7.22 -6.63 -2.82
N VAL A 415 -6.01 -7.17 -2.78
CA VAL A 415 -5.71 -8.53 -2.34
C VAL A 415 -4.41 -8.56 -1.55
N ASP A 416 -4.34 -9.33 -0.45
CA ASP A 416 -3.07 -9.56 0.24
C ASP A 416 -2.14 -10.42 -0.62
N ILE A 417 -0.83 -10.26 -0.44
CA ILE A 417 0.18 -11.03 -1.17
C ILE A 417 0.03 -12.55 -0.98
N THR A 418 -0.68 -12.99 0.04
CA THR A 418 -1.01 -14.41 0.24
C THR A 418 -2.11 -14.92 -0.69
N GLY A 419 -2.80 -14.04 -1.42
CA GLY A 419 -3.98 -14.36 -2.24
C GLY A 419 -5.29 -14.38 -1.46
N TYR A 420 -5.25 -14.10 -0.15
CA TYR A 420 -6.43 -13.97 0.70
C TYR A 420 -6.85 -12.51 0.88
N ASN A 421 -7.98 -12.32 1.53
CA ASN A 421 -8.53 -11.01 1.86
C ASN A 421 -8.72 -10.11 0.63
N GLU A 422 -9.25 -10.72 -0.46
CA GLU A 422 -9.66 -9.94 -1.63
C GLU A 422 -10.88 -9.11 -1.27
N GLN A 423 -10.84 -7.80 -1.55
CA GLN A 423 -11.92 -6.87 -1.27
C GLN A 423 -12.12 -5.89 -2.40
N GLN A 424 -13.38 -5.58 -2.69
CA GLN A 424 -13.73 -4.47 -3.56
C GLN A 424 -13.59 -3.15 -2.80
N LEU A 425 -12.99 -2.16 -3.43
CA LEU A 425 -12.93 -0.79 -2.93
C LEU A 425 -14.11 0.01 -3.49
N ALA A 426 -14.87 0.64 -2.60
CA ALA A 426 -15.97 1.51 -3.04
C ALA A 426 -15.44 2.77 -3.73
N THR A 427 -15.95 3.03 -4.92
CA THR A 427 -15.68 4.23 -5.71
C THR A 427 -17.00 4.86 -6.15
N PRO A 428 -17.06 6.19 -6.37
CA PRO A 428 -18.31 6.85 -6.77
C PRO A 428 -18.89 6.38 -8.11
N GLN A 429 -18.01 6.01 -9.03
CA GLN A 429 -18.30 5.54 -10.39
C GLN A 429 -17.45 4.30 -10.68
N PHE A 430 -17.41 3.87 -11.94
CA PHE A 430 -16.43 2.89 -12.39
C PHE A 430 -15.01 3.44 -12.21
N ALA A 431 -14.05 2.57 -11.96
CA ALA A 431 -12.68 2.98 -11.67
C ALA A 431 -11.67 1.98 -12.24
N SER A 432 -10.67 2.50 -12.95
CA SER A 432 -9.57 1.71 -13.53
C SER A 432 -8.21 2.32 -13.24
N ASP A 433 -7.13 1.64 -13.64
CA ASP A 433 -5.74 2.10 -13.59
C ASP A 433 -5.31 2.66 -12.22
N PRO A 434 -5.51 1.95 -11.10
CA PRO A 434 -5.12 2.46 -9.79
C PRO A 434 -3.61 2.62 -9.68
N ALA A 435 -3.18 3.64 -8.95
CA ALA A 435 -1.81 3.77 -8.48
C ALA A 435 -1.82 4.16 -7.00
N TRP A 436 -1.17 3.34 -6.19
CA TRP A 436 -1.04 3.58 -4.76
C TRP A 436 0.10 4.56 -4.49
N SER A 437 -0.12 5.53 -3.60
CA SER A 437 0.92 6.49 -3.21
C SER A 437 1.96 5.86 -2.29
N PRO A 438 3.16 6.44 -2.19
CA PRO A 438 3.99 6.29 -1.00
C PRO A 438 3.24 6.74 0.25
N LYS A 439 3.80 6.47 1.45
CA LYS A 439 3.30 7.06 2.69
C LYS A 439 3.32 8.59 2.60
N LEU A 440 2.31 9.23 3.16
CA LEU A 440 2.24 10.68 3.22
C LEU A 440 3.19 11.20 4.33
N ASN A 441 4.00 12.20 4.01
CA ASN A 441 4.94 12.83 4.95
C ASN A 441 4.24 13.89 5.83
#